data_899c1dfd83cb37e05cfdaf08bd6ceb58
#
_entry.id   899c1dfd83cb37e05cfdaf08bd6ceb58
#
_cell.length_a   1.000
_cell.length_b   1.000
_cell.length_c   1.000
_cell.angle_alpha   90.00
_cell.angle_beta   90.00
_cell.angle_gamma   90.00
#
_symmetry.space_group_name_H-M   'P 1'
#
loop_
_entity.id
_entity.type
_entity.pdbx_description
1 polymer ?
#
loop_
_entity_poly.entity_id
_entity_poly.type
_entity_poly.pdbx_seq_one_letter_code
_entity_poly.pdbx_strand_id
1 'polypeptide(L)'
;VILPPLARIRLRLTAPLGTRLVSGTLFGHVCWALREAEGAASLQAWLAAQDAAPTIFSDGFPEGLLPRPSLAPPPPRIPQGQADADAAKARARRPWIRAA
;
A
#
# COMPACT_ATOMS: atom_id res chain seq x y z
N VAL A 1 -9.35 -15.94 18.48
CA VAL A 1 -9.00 -15.80 17.06
C VAL A 1 -7.50 -15.53 16.95
N ILE A 2 -6.81 -16.40 16.26
CA ILE A 2 -5.39 -16.22 15.96
C ILE A 2 -5.34 -15.32 14.71
N LEU A 3 -4.86 -14.10 14.89
CA LEU A 3 -4.62 -13.21 13.76
C LEU A 3 -3.42 -13.71 12.95
N PRO A 4 -3.47 -13.64 11.63
CA PRO A 4 -2.34 -13.99 10.79
C PRO A 4 -1.15 -13.07 11.09
N PRO A 5 0.10 -13.55 10.93
CA PRO A 5 1.26 -12.70 11.13
C PRO A 5 1.24 -11.54 10.14
N LEU A 6 1.51 -10.34 10.65
CA LEU A 6 1.69 -9.14 9.86
C LEU A 6 3.19 -8.90 9.64
N ALA A 7 3.59 -8.80 8.40
CA ALA A 7 4.96 -8.46 8.05
C ALA A 7 5.04 -7.11 7.34
N ARG A 8 6.03 -6.32 7.68
CA ARG A 8 6.37 -5.11 6.96
C ARG A 8 7.56 -5.39 6.06
N ILE A 9 7.40 -5.14 4.78
CA ILE A 9 8.48 -5.26 3.80
C ILE A 9 8.92 -3.86 3.40
N ARG A 10 10.20 -3.56 3.57
CA ARG A 10 10.81 -2.32 3.09
C ARG A 10 11.43 -2.57 1.74
N LEU A 11 11.03 -1.78 0.76
CA LEU A 11 11.58 -1.82 -0.58
C LEU A 11 12.43 -0.59 -0.82
N ARG A 12 13.64 -0.79 -1.32
CA ARG A 12 14.51 0.29 -1.74
C ARG A 12 14.48 0.39 -3.25
N LEU A 13 14.03 1.52 -3.76
CA LEU A 13 14.04 1.76 -5.19
C LEU A 13 15.44 2.12 -5.65
N THR A 14 15.93 1.43 -6.69
CA THR A 14 17.21 1.70 -7.31
C THR A 14 17.05 2.46 -8.63
N ALA A 15 15.82 2.62 -9.10
CA ALA A 15 15.46 3.37 -10.29
C ALA A 15 14.07 3.98 -10.12
N PRO A 16 13.71 5.04 -10.88
CA PRO A 16 12.37 5.59 -10.90
C PRO A 16 11.33 4.53 -11.31
N LEU A 17 10.15 4.59 -10.68
CA LEU A 17 9.01 3.76 -11.06
C LEU A 17 8.23 4.44 -12.18
N GLY A 18 7.90 3.69 -13.23
CA GLY A 18 7.01 4.15 -14.30
C GLY A 18 5.52 4.10 -13.92
N THR A 19 5.17 3.30 -12.93
CA THR A 19 3.80 3.11 -12.44
C THR A 19 3.79 2.97 -10.93
N ARG A 20 2.60 3.10 -10.32
CA ARG A 20 2.45 2.89 -8.88
C ARG A 20 2.68 1.42 -8.52
N LEU A 21 3.25 1.19 -7.33
CA LEU A 21 3.37 -0.15 -6.75
C LEU A 21 2.03 -0.55 -6.13
N VAL A 22 1.16 -1.12 -6.94
CA VAL A 22 -0.12 -1.66 -6.46
C VAL A 22 0.04 -3.10 -5.98
N SER A 23 -0.86 -3.54 -5.12
CA SER A 23 -0.83 -4.87 -4.51
C SER A 23 -0.71 -6.02 -5.52
N GLY A 24 -1.44 -5.93 -6.65
CA GLY A 24 -1.36 -6.94 -7.72
C GLY A 24 0.01 -7.03 -8.37
N THR A 25 0.68 -5.91 -8.58
CA THR A 25 2.06 -5.86 -9.09
C THR A 25 3.02 -6.51 -8.10
N LEU A 26 2.90 -6.19 -6.82
CA LEU A 26 3.72 -6.79 -5.77
C LEU A 26 3.49 -8.29 -5.66
N PHE A 27 2.26 -8.74 -5.72
CA PHE A 27 1.92 -10.17 -5.74
C PHE A 27 2.59 -10.89 -6.92
N GLY A 28 2.52 -10.31 -8.13
CA GLY A 28 3.17 -10.87 -9.32
C GLY A 28 4.68 -10.98 -9.17
N HIS A 29 5.34 -9.98 -8.61
CA HIS A 29 6.78 -10.03 -8.33
C HIS A 29 7.15 -11.11 -7.32
N VAL A 30 6.34 -11.33 -6.29
CA VAL A 30 6.54 -12.42 -5.33
C VAL A 30 6.42 -13.77 -6.02
N CYS A 31 5.44 -13.94 -6.90
CA CYS A 31 5.31 -15.18 -7.71
C CYS A 31 6.56 -15.46 -8.56
N TRP A 32 7.08 -14.45 -9.24
CA TRP A 32 8.31 -14.59 -10.01
C TRP A 32 9.52 -14.93 -9.14
N ALA A 33 9.69 -14.24 -8.03
CA ALA A 33 10.78 -14.51 -7.10
C ALA A 33 10.71 -15.93 -6.54
N LEU A 34 9.53 -16.40 -6.18
CA LEU A 34 9.31 -17.75 -5.69
C LEU A 34 9.64 -18.81 -6.74
N ARG A 35 9.22 -18.57 -7.99
CA ARG A 35 9.54 -19.47 -9.10
C ARG A 35 11.06 -19.55 -9.36
N GLU A 36 11.74 -18.42 -9.35
CA GLU A 36 13.19 -18.38 -9.56
C GLU A 36 13.96 -19.04 -8.42
N ALA A 37 13.53 -18.84 -7.17
CA ALA A 37 14.21 -19.36 -5.99
C ALA A 37 13.94 -20.84 -5.76
N GLU A 38 12.71 -21.32 -5.96
CA GLU A 38 12.25 -22.65 -5.53
C GLU A 38 11.67 -23.50 -6.67
N GLY A 39 11.44 -22.91 -7.84
CA GLY A 39 10.93 -23.62 -9.02
C GLY A 39 9.41 -23.53 -9.21
N ALA A 40 8.95 -23.99 -10.37
CA ALA A 40 7.55 -23.90 -10.77
C ALA A 40 6.61 -24.73 -9.88
N ALA A 41 7.05 -25.88 -9.40
CA ALA A 41 6.23 -26.73 -8.52
C ALA A 41 5.91 -26.07 -7.19
N SER A 42 6.90 -25.39 -6.58
CA SER A 42 6.71 -24.64 -5.34
C SER A 42 5.77 -23.45 -5.54
N LEU A 43 5.87 -22.74 -6.67
CA LEU A 43 4.93 -21.68 -7.02
C LEU A 43 3.50 -22.21 -7.15
N GLN A 44 3.30 -23.32 -7.84
CA GLN A 44 1.96 -23.92 -8.01
C GLN A 44 1.36 -24.34 -6.66
N ALA A 45 2.16 -24.95 -5.80
CA ALA A 45 1.72 -25.32 -4.46
C ALA A 45 1.35 -24.10 -3.61
N TRP A 46 2.14 -23.03 -3.68
CA TRP A 46 1.86 -21.78 -2.96
C TRP A 46 0.58 -21.11 -3.47
N LEU A 47 0.39 -21.05 -4.79
CA LEU A 47 -0.84 -20.50 -5.40
C LEU A 47 -2.08 -21.29 -5.00
N ALA A 48 -2.01 -22.61 -5.00
CA ALA A 48 -3.12 -23.48 -4.56
C ALA A 48 -3.47 -23.25 -3.08
N ALA A 49 -2.48 -22.99 -2.23
CA ALA A 49 -2.70 -22.70 -0.81
C ALA A 49 -3.39 -21.35 -0.56
N GLN A 50 -3.38 -20.42 -1.53
CA GLN A 50 -4.01 -19.11 -1.37
C GLN A 50 -5.54 -19.20 -1.21
N ASP A 51 -6.18 -20.23 -1.70
CA ASP A 51 -7.63 -20.42 -1.54
C ASP A 51 -8.04 -20.66 -0.09
N ALA A 52 -7.22 -21.40 0.67
CA ALA A 52 -7.48 -21.72 2.06
C ALA A 52 -6.87 -20.72 3.04
N ALA A 53 -5.70 -20.20 2.73
CA ALA A 53 -4.95 -19.26 3.57
C ALA A 53 -4.32 -18.16 2.71
N PRO A 54 -5.10 -17.16 2.31
CA PRO A 54 -4.63 -16.11 1.39
C PRO A 54 -3.56 -15.23 2.04
N THR A 55 -2.52 -14.94 1.28
CA THR A 55 -1.54 -13.92 1.60
C THR A 55 -1.98 -12.61 0.96
N ILE A 56 -2.20 -11.59 1.75
CA ILE A 56 -2.70 -10.29 1.31
C ILE A 56 -1.55 -9.28 1.29
N PHE A 57 -1.38 -8.59 0.17
CA PHE A 57 -0.41 -7.53 0.01
C PHE A 57 -1.11 -6.18 -0.01
N SER A 58 -0.57 -5.20 0.71
CA SER A 58 -0.98 -3.82 0.51
C SER A 58 -0.33 -3.23 -0.74
N ASP A 59 -0.82 -2.08 -1.18
CA ASP A 59 -0.07 -1.25 -2.11
C ASP A 59 1.24 -0.77 -1.46
N GLY A 60 2.23 -0.48 -2.28
CA GLY A 60 3.45 0.19 -1.82
C GLY A 60 3.19 1.68 -1.58
N PHE A 61 3.72 2.21 -0.49
CA PHE A 61 3.63 3.64 -0.18
C PHE A 61 4.92 4.12 0.51
N PRO A 62 5.20 5.43 0.45
CA PRO A 62 6.42 5.98 1.02
C PRO A 62 6.56 5.67 2.51
N GLU A 63 7.78 5.43 2.96
CA GLU A 63 8.06 5.11 4.36
C GLU A 63 7.60 6.26 5.28
N GLY A 64 6.96 5.91 6.38
CA GLY A 64 6.41 6.87 7.34
C GLY A 64 5.11 7.55 6.91
N LEU A 65 4.58 7.19 5.75
CA LEU A 65 3.30 7.69 5.25
C LEU A 65 2.31 6.56 5.09
N LEU A 66 1.03 6.89 5.19
CA LEU A 66 -0.08 5.99 4.89
C LEU A 66 -0.97 6.62 3.83
N PRO A 67 -1.62 5.83 2.97
CA PRO A 67 -2.60 6.36 2.05
C PRO A 67 -3.75 6.98 2.85
N ARG A 68 -4.22 8.13 2.39
CA ARG A 68 -5.35 8.81 3.02
C ARG A 68 -6.61 7.97 2.82
N PRO A 69 -7.33 7.60 3.89
CA PRO A 69 -8.58 6.86 3.76
C PRO A 69 -9.66 7.72 3.08
N SER A 70 -10.46 7.09 2.23
CA SER A 70 -11.64 7.72 1.61
C SER A 70 -12.80 7.72 2.59
N LEU A 71 -12.70 8.56 3.61
CA LEU A 71 -13.76 8.76 4.59
C LEU A 71 -14.65 9.93 4.17
N ALA A 72 -15.88 9.95 4.71
CA ALA A 72 -16.76 11.09 4.56
C ALA A 72 -16.02 12.36 5.04
N PRO A 73 -16.09 13.47 4.30
CA PRO A 73 -15.44 14.70 4.71
C PRO A 73 -16.00 15.16 6.06
N PRO A 74 -15.15 15.73 6.91
CA PRO A 74 -15.64 16.34 8.14
C PRO A 74 -16.59 17.50 7.81
N PRO A 75 -17.45 17.92 8.74
CA PRO A 75 -18.31 19.06 8.52
C PRO A 75 -17.53 20.25 7.99
N PRO A 76 -18.07 21.01 7.03
CA PRO A 76 -17.39 22.16 6.48
C PRO A 76 -17.09 23.18 7.58
N ARG A 77 -15.82 23.58 7.64
CA ARG A 77 -15.36 24.66 8.51
C ARG A 77 -15.15 25.91 7.66
N ILE A 78 -15.68 27.03 8.12
CA ILE A 78 -15.48 28.32 7.46
C ILE A 78 -14.01 28.76 7.67
N PRO A 79 -13.22 28.94 6.60
CA PRO A 79 -11.83 29.41 6.72
C PRO A 79 -11.74 30.80 7.33
N GLN A 80 -10.75 31.02 8.17
CA GLN A 80 -10.46 32.31 8.80
C GLN A 80 -9.41 33.08 7.98
N GLY A 81 -9.80 33.53 6.80
CA GLY A 81 -8.92 34.28 5.88
C GLY A 81 -8.28 33.43 4.79
N GLN A 82 -7.53 34.08 3.90
CA GLN A 82 -6.98 33.46 2.69
C GLN A 82 -5.94 32.37 3.01
N ALA A 83 -5.04 32.61 3.96
CA ALA A 83 -4.02 31.66 4.33
C ALA A 83 -4.61 30.34 4.89
N ASP A 84 -5.67 30.45 5.69
CA ASP A 84 -6.38 29.28 6.24
C ASP A 84 -7.14 28.51 5.14
N ALA A 85 -7.72 29.25 4.18
CA ALA A 85 -8.37 28.64 3.02
C ALA A 85 -7.37 27.87 2.14
N ASP A 86 -6.20 28.43 1.88
CA ASP A 86 -5.15 27.79 1.10
C ASP A 86 -4.58 26.55 1.81
N ALA A 87 -4.38 26.63 3.11
CA ALA A 87 -3.97 25.51 3.93
C ALA A 87 -5.00 24.37 3.93
N ALA A 88 -6.29 24.70 4.00
CA ALA A 88 -7.39 23.73 3.93
C ALA A 88 -7.43 23.02 2.58
N LYS A 89 -7.26 23.74 1.48
CA LYS A 89 -7.16 23.19 0.12
C LYS A 89 -5.94 22.27 -0.02
N ALA A 90 -4.79 22.68 0.50
CA ALA A 90 -3.57 21.90 0.45
C ALA A 90 -3.72 20.57 1.22
N ARG A 91 -4.34 20.59 2.41
CA ARG A 91 -4.65 19.37 3.17
C ARG A 91 -5.60 18.44 2.43
N ALA A 92 -6.63 18.99 1.81
CA ALA A 92 -7.62 18.19 1.07
C ALA A 92 -7.02 17.47 -0.14
N ARG A 93 -5.95 18.00 -0.73
CA ARG A 93 -5.27 17.42 -1.90
C ARG A 93 -4.18 16.41 -1.55
N ARG A 94 -3.79 16.27 -0.28
CA ARG A 94 -2.74 15.35 0.11
C ARG A 94 -3.23 13.90 -0.01
N PRO A 95 -2.59 13.06 -0.83
CA PRO A 95 -2.96 11.64 -0.94
C PRO A 95 -2.44 10.80 0.23
N TRP A 96 -1.51 11.36 1.03
CA TRP A 96 -0.81 10.66 2.10
C TRP A 96 -0.99 11.37 3.44
N ILE A 97 -1.02 10.58 4.51
CA ILE A 97 -0.97 11.06 5.89
C ILE A 97 0.25 10.45 6.59
N ARG A 98 0.77 11.14 7.60
CA ARG A 98 1.87 10.59 8.40
C ARG A 98 1.39 9.39 9.20
N ALA A 99 2.20 8.34 9.22
CA ALA A 99 2.02 7.25 10.16
C ALA A 99 2.37 7.74 11.57
N ALA A 100 1.53 7.40 12.51
CA ALA A 100 1.78 7.71 13.91
C ALA A 100 2.93 6.85 14.47
#